data_a50c852dd1f02529d452c592d4d6df2a
#
_entry.id   a50c852dd1f02529d452c592d4d6df2a
#
_cell.length_a   1.000
_cell.length_b   1.000
_cell.length_c   1.000
_cell.angle_alpha   90.00
_cell.angle_beta   90.00
_cell.angle_gamma   90.00
#
_symmetry.space_group_name_H-M   'P 1'
#
loop_
_entity.id
_entity.type
_entity.pdbx_description
1 polymer ?
#
loop_
_entity_poly.entity_id
_entity_poly.type
_entity_poly.pdbx_seq_one_letter_code
_entity_poly.pdbx_strand_id
1 'polypeptide(L)'
;MIREWVAERGSERWALLLHDRSEHEWAAVDGTGHAIDIYSLGESLAELMRSCASCSFREALTDAILTIAGMRRFDRLIVECSGLVEATMAAAVFNDAIADEEPLAGLARLDQLVTVVDAATVWEGVRSADALGERGMSGGEDDTRVLSELLVEQIEHCSLIALNRSEAIDGNCRERVITLLRYLNPEAEVLLAADRVAGAARILAPRDRAEHGISFQPGWAKLIDGNDSLPESSQEWSTGVFRASRPFHPERLWRCVEEDWPGVLRCKGYFWLASQPDRCFSWEQTAGSRHFEWVGHWWVATPQPEWPTNEAFLRRLKSQWTIEFGDRRQELACIGYGADQETLFARLKRCLLTTDELLLGEEAWRRFADPFERATQEAGSREDETDPE
;
A
#
# COMPACT_ATOMS: atom_id res chain seq x y z
N MET A 1 2.54 24.21 3.22
CA MET A 1 2.45 23.47 1.95
C MET A 1 1.13 23.73 1.26
N ILE A 2 -0.04 23.20 1.71
CA ILE A 2 -1.35 23.46 1.05
C ILE A 2 -1.62 24.97 0.90
N ARG A 3 -1.34 25.79 1.92
CA ARG A 3 -1.46 27.26 1.85
C ARG A 3 -0.65 27.88 0.71
N GLU A 4 0.53 27.36 0.45
CA GLU A 4 1.40 27.83 -0.63
C GLU A 4 0.85 27.42 -2.00
N TRP A 5 0.33 26.19 -2.12
CA TRP A 5 -0.34 25.75 -3.35
C TRP A 5 -1.56 26.58 -3.68
N VAL A 6 -2.34 26.87 -2.65
CA VAL A 6 -3.50 27.73 -2.77
C VAL A 6 -3.14 29.14 -3.23
N ALA A 7 -2.02 29.69 -2.80
CA ALA A 7 -1.55 31.02 -3.24
C ALA A 7 -1.20 31.06 -4.75
N GLU A 8 -0.81 29.93 -5.33
CA GLU A 8 -0.41 29.83 -6.76
C GLU A 8 -1.58 29.40 -7.68
N ARG A 9 -2.80 29.22 -7.16
CA ARG A 9 -3.96 28.67 -7.91
C ARG A 9 -4.43 29.49 -9.11
N GLY A 10 -3.99 30.73 -9.25
CA GLY A 10 -4.47 31.62 -10.30
C GLY A 10 -5.96 31.98 -10.16
N SER A 11 -6.75 31.82 -11.23
CA SER A 11 -8.18 32.12 -11.26
C SER A 11 -9.08 30.92 -10.93
N GLU A 12 -8.53 29.74 -10.64
CA GLU A 12 -9.31 28.55 -10.29
C GLU A 12 -10.02 28.72 -8.93
N ARG A 13 -11.23 28.19 -8.86
CA ARG A 13 -12.03 28.18 -7.63
C ARG A 13 -11.81 26.86 -6.90
N TRP A 14 -11.24 26.93 -5.73
CA TRP A 14 -10.87 25.74 -4.97
C TRP A 14 -11.75 25.59 -3.73
N ALA A 15 -12.01 24.33 -3.39
CA ALA A 15 -12.49 23.90 -2.09
C ALA A 15 -11.41 23.11 -1.37
N LEU A 16 -11.41 23.18 -0.05
CA LEU A 16 -10.55 22.41 0.83
C LEU A 16 -11.44 21.60 1.78
N LEU A 17 -11.30 20.29 1.78
CA LEU A 17 -11.95 19.38 2.72
C LEU A 17 -10.92 18.88 3.72
N LEU A 18 -11.16 19.14 5.01
CA LEU A 18 -10.28 18.75 6.10
C LEU A 18 -10.88 17.56 6.85
N HIS A 19 -10.08 16.50 7.05
CA HIS A 19 -10.49 15.35 7.85
C HIS A 19 -10.32 15.63 9.35
N ASP A 20 -9.30 16.39 9.75
CA ASP A 20 -9.03 16.68 11.16
C ASP A 20 -9.38 18.14 11.51
N ARG A 21 -9.90 18.37 12.73
CA ARG A 21 -10.41 19.67 13.19
C ARG A 21 -9.33 20.71 13.48
N SER A 22 -8.43 20.97 12.56
CA SER A 22 -7.52 22.13 12.66
C SER A 22 -8.13 23.42 12.10
N GLU A 23 -9.46 23.58 12.23
CA GLU A 23 -10.22 24.73 11.68
C GLU A 23 -9.65 26.09 12.10
N HIS A 24 -9.06 26.18 13.29
CA HIS A 24 -8.55 27.45 13.84
C HIS A 24 -7.29 27.96 13.12
N GLU A 25 -6.53 27.12 12.46
CA GLU A 25 -5.33 27.54 11.73
C GLU A 25 -5.61 28.04 10.31
N TRP A 26 -6.74 27.63 9.72
CA TRP A 26 -7.07 27.94 8.33
C TRP A 26 -7.81 29.24 8.14
N ALA A 27 -8.54 29.74 9.14
CA ALA A 27 -9.26 31.03 9.09
C ALA A 27 -8.35 32.25 8.82
N ALA A 28 -7.03 32.09 8.93
CA ALA A 28 -6.03 33.16 8.76
C ALA A 28 -5.32 33.16 7.41
N VAL A 29 -5.76 32.34 6.40
CA VAL A 29 -5.02 32.17 5.13
C VAL A 29 -5.23 33.31 4.13
N ASP A 30 -6.11 34.26 4.40
CA ASP A 30 -6.47 35.26 3.42
C ASP A 30 -5.62 36.55 3.47
N GLY A 31 -4.41 36.47 2.89
CA GLY A 31 -3.67 37.68 2.49
C GLY A 31 -3.93 38.11 1.04
N THR A 32 -4.73 37.35 0.25
CA THR A 32 -4.92 37.57 -1.18
C THR A 32 -6.31 37.99 -1.60
N GLY A 33 -7.26 38.12 -0.66
CA GLY A 33 -8.64 38.62 -0.95
C GLY A 33 -9.54 37.60 -1.69
N HIS A 34 -9.15 36.33 -1.85
CA HIS A 34 -9.96 35.30 -2.49
C HIS A 34 -10.27 34.20 -1.49
N ALA A 35 -11.49 34.12 -1.03
CA ALA A 35 -11.97 33.12 -0.09
C ALA A 35 -11.85 31.71 -0.71
N ILE A 36 -11.21 30.81 0.05
CA ILE A 36 -11.31 29.36 -0.19
C ILE A 36 -12.43 28.87 0.70
N ASP A 37 -13.31 28.08 0.12
CA ASP A 37 -14.34 27.44 0.92
C ASP A 37 -13.73 26.22 1.62
N ILE A 38 -13.80 26.22 2.93
CA ILE A 38 -13.26 25.18 3.78
C ILE A 38 -14.42 24.35 4.34
N TYR A 39 -14.32 23.06 4.20
CA TYR A 39 -15.25 22.06 4.69
C TYR A 39 -14.55 21.13 5.65
N SER A 40 -15.29 20.52 6.56
CA SER A 40 -14.78 19.51 7.49
C SER A 40 -15.59 18.23 7.35
N LEU A 41 -14.99 17.08 7.50
CA LEU A 41 -15.66 15.77 7.52
C LEU A 41 -16.53 15.56 8.76
N GLY A 42 -16.55 16.49 9.72
CA GLY A 42 -17.53 16.54 10.82
C GLY A 42 -17.32 15.52 11.94
N GLU A 43 -16.69 14.39 11.68
CA GLU A 43 -16.41 13.33 12.66
C GLU A 43 -14.90 13.18 12.88
N SER A 44 -14.49 12.89 14.12
CA SER A 44 -13.09 12.57 14.39
C SER A 44 -12.77 11.17 13.89
N LEU A 45 -11.49 10.94 13.49
CA LEU A 45 -11.02 9.61 13.09
C LEU A 45 -11.37 8.53 14.14
N ALA A 46 -11.30 8.88 15.44
CA ALA A 46 -11.67 7.98 16.54
C ALA A 46 -13.16 7.62 16.56
N GLU A 47 -14.05 8.47 16.02
CA GLU A 47 -15.48 8.16 15.88
C GLU A 47 -15.73 7.28 14.67
N LEU A 48 -15.07 7.56 13.55
CA LEU A 48 -15.13 6.74 12.34
C LEU A 48 -14.54 5.33 12.55
N MET A 49 -13.53 5.17 13.40
CA MET A 49 -12.91 3.87 13.69
C MET A 49 -13.64 3.00 14.72
N ARG A 50 -14.74 3.47 15.33
CA ARG A 50 -15.57 2.64 16.24
C ARG A 50 -16.55 1.69 15.53
N SER A 51 -16.85 1.96 14.28
CA SER A 51 -17.48 1.04 13.34
C SER A 51 -16.41 0.50 12.39
N CYS A 52 -16.72 -0.28 11.38
CA CYS A 52 -15.71 -0.65 10.37
C CYS A 52 -15.01 0.63 9.85
N ALA A 53 -13.76 0.85 10.28
CA ALA A 53 -13.05 2.12 10.07
C ALA A 53 -12.94 2.49 8.59
N SER A 54 -12.72 1.50 7.73
CA SER A 54 -12.62 1.69 6.28
C SER A 54 -13.96 2.06 5.66
N CYS A 55 -15.06 1.41 6.06
CA CYS A 55 -16.39 1.66 5.51
C CYS A 55 -16.91 3.05 5.90
N SER A 56 -16.86 3.40 7.18
CA SER A 56 -17.34 4.70 7.67
C SER A 56 -16.54 5.88 7.13
N PHE A 57 -15.22 5.76 7.03
CA PHE A 57 -14.40 6.80 6.41
C PHE A 57 -14.73 6.95 4.93
N ARG A 58 -14.88 5.84 4.20
CA ARG A 58 -15.21 5.86 2.77
C ARG A 58 -16.56 6.51 2.51
N GLU A 59 -17.60 6.15 3.27
CA GLU A 59 -18.93 6.72 3.19
C GLU A 59 -18.90 8.23 3.48
N ALA A 60 -18.31 8.65 4.58
CA ALA A 60 -18.20 10.04 4.96
C ALA A 60 -17.44 10.88 3.92
N LEU A 61 -16.35 10.34 3.37
CA LEU A 61 -15.57 11.01 2.33
C LEU A 61 -16.37 11.10 1.02
N THR A 62 -17.07 10.05 0.61
CA THR A 62 -17.92 10.01 -0.58
C THR A 62 -19.01 11.06 -0.48
N ASP A 63 -19.76 11.11 0.61
CA ASP A 63 -20.85 12.05 0.84
C ASP A 63 -20.39 13.52 0.84
N ALA A 64 -19.25 13.77 1.48
CA ALA A 64 -18.66 15.11 1.49
C ALA A 64 -18.23 15.56 0.07
N ILE A 65 -17.58 14.67 -0.70
CA ILE A 65 -17.18 14.98 -2.07
C ILE A 65 -18.39 15.18 -2.96
N LEU A 66 -19.42 14.32 -2.87
CA LEU A 66 -20.67 14.46 -3.63
C LEU A 66 -21.36 15.79 -3.33
N THR A 67 -21.42 16.18 -2.05
CA THR A 67 -22.01 17.44 -1.62
C THR A 67 -21.26 18.63 -2.24
N ILE A 68 -19.94 18.66 -2.14
CA ILE A 68 -19.11 19.77 -2.65
C ILE A 68 -19.14 19.81 -4.18
N ALA A 69 -18.96 18.66 -4.85
CA ALA A 69 -18.98 18.56 -6.31
C ALA A 69 -20.36 18.92 -6.88
N GLY A 70 -21.45 18.52 -6.19
CA GLY A 70 -22.85 18.87 -6.55
C GLY A 70 -23.12 20.34 -6.59
N MET A 71 -22.39 21.18 -5.87
CA MET A 71 -22.51 22.65 -5.93
C MET A 71 -22.08 23.23 -7.28
N ARG A 72 -21.29 22.52 -8.07
CA ARG A 72 -20.80 22.89 -9.41
C ARG A 72 -20.12 24.25 -9.48
N ARG A 73 -19.54 24.70 -8.39
CA ARG A 73 -18.91 26.03 -8.29
C ARG A 73 -17.40 25.99 -8.11
N PHE A 74 -16.82 24.78 -7.93
CA PHE A 74 -15.40 24.58 -7.76
C PHE A 74 -14.80 23.89 -8.99
N ASP A 75 -13.59 24.27 -9.31
CA ASP A 75 -12.80 23.69 -10.38
C ASP A 75 -11.88 22.60 -9.84
N ARG A 76 -11.55 22.67 -8.54
CA ARG A 76 -10.68 21.73 -7.83
C ARG A 76 -11.07 21.57 -6.35
N LEU A 77 -10.96 20.33 -5.86
CA LEU A 77 -11.10 19.99 -4.46
C LEU A 77 -9.78 19.43 -3.96
N ILE A 78 -9.26 19.96 -2.86
CA ILE A 78 -8.15 19.36 -2.10
C ILE A 78 -8.75 18.67 -0.89
N VAL A 79 -8.41 17.42 -0.67
CA VAL A 79 -8.76 16.65 0.54
C VAL A 79 -7.50 16.48 1.36
N GLU A 80 -7.50 17.00 2.59
CA GLU A 80 -6.45 16.76 3.57
C GLU A 80 -6.90 15.62 4.49
N CYS A 81 -6.31 14.44 4.31
CA CYS A 81 -6.56 13.30 5.18
C CYS A 81 -5.66 13.35 6.41
N SER A 82 -6.12 12.76 7.52
CA SER A 82 -5.27 12.48 8.68
C SER A 82 -4.08 11.60 8.26
N GLY A 83 -2.93 11.80 8.91
CA GLY A 83 -1.75 10.95 8.69
C GLY A 83 -1.95 9.46 9.02
N LEU A 84 -3.08 9.09 9.62
CA LEU A 84 -3.47 7.70 9.93
C LEU A 84 -4.28 7.02 8.83
N VAL A 85 -4.67 7.75 7.78
CA VAL A 85 -5.44 7.22 6.65
C VAL A 85 -4.48 6.57 5.65
N GLU A 86 -4.80 5.36 5.26
CA GLU A 86 -4.09 4.66 4.19
C GLU A 86 -4.42 5.28 2.83
N ALA A 87 -3.42 5.38 1.98
CA ALA A 87 -3.57 5.99 0.65
C ALA A 87 -4.55 5.19 -0.23
N THR A 88 -4.54 3.87 -0.10
CA THR A 88 -5.46 2.97 -0.81
C THR A 88 -6.91 3.19 -0.41
N MET A 89 -7.20 3.48 0.86
CA MET A 89 -8.56 3.80 1.33
C MET A 89 -9.09 5.07 0.67
N ALA A 90 -8.27 6.12 0.59
CA ALA A 90 -8.67 7.36 -0.08
C ALA A 90 -8.86 7.17 -1.60
N ALA A 91 -8.02 6.34 -2.24
CA ALA A 91 -8.14 6.04 -3.67
C ALA A 91 -9.35 5.16 -3.99
N ALA A 92 -9.71 4.24 -3.10
CA ALA A 92 -10.83 3.31 -3.28
C ALA A 92 -12.16 4.04 -3.51
N VAL A 93 -12.40 5.17 -2.83
CA VAL A 93 -13.60 6.01 -3.03
C VAL A 93 -13.86 6.32 -4.50
N PHE A 94 -12.81 6.58 -5.27
CA PHE A 94 -12.92 6.91 -6.69
C PHE A 94 -12.89 5.68 -7.59
N ASN A 95 -12.10 4.68 -7.26
CA ASN A 95 -11.97 3.46 -8.06
C ASN A 95 -13.25 2.63 -7.99
N ASP A 96 -13.85 2.48 -6.81
CA ASP A 96 -15.11 1.75 -6.61
C ASP A 96 -16.26 2.50 -7.28
N ALA A 97 -16.32 3.83 -7.15
CA ALA A 97 -17.34 4.64 -7.84
C ALA A 97 -17.29 4.49 -9.37
N ILE A 98 -16.11 4.31 -9.96
CA ILE A 98 -15.96 4.02 -11.39
C ILE A 98 -16.44 2.60 -11.71
N ALA A 99 -16.06 1.62 -10.89
CA ALA A 99 -16.40 0.21 -11.11
C ALA A 99 -17.91 -0.05 -10.98
N ASP A 100 -18.57 0.64 -10.06
CA ASP A 100 -20.00 0.48 -9.74
C ASP A 100 -20.90 1.49 -10.49
N GLU A 101 -20.34 2.29 -11.41
CA GLU A 101 -21.04 3.33 -12.18
C GLU A 101 -21.79 4.36 -11.29
N GLU A 102 -21.22 4.67 -10.12
CA GLU A 102 -21.82 5.56 -9.14
C GLU A 102 -21.81 7.03 -9.60
N PRO A 103 -22.70 7.88 -9.05
CA PRO A 103 -22.79 9.30 -9.39
C PRO A 103 -21.48 10.08 -9.21
N LEU A 104 -20.63 9.67 -8.29
CA LEU A 104 -19.35 10.31 -8.03
C LEU A 104 -18.43 10.29 -9.26
N ALA A 105 -18.41 9.19 -10.02
CA ALA A 105 -17.58 9.04 -11.21
C ALA A 105 -17.88 10.12 -12.29
N GLY A 106 -19.11 10.62 -12.34
CA GLY A 106 -19.52 11.69 -13.26
C GLY A 106 -19.32 13.12 -12.71
N LEU A 107 -19.02 13.27 -11.42
CA LEU A 107 -18.95 14.57 -10.74
C LEU A 107 -17.53 14.97 -10.34
N ALA A 108 -16.71 14.00 -9.92
CA ALA A 108 -15.34 14.23 -9.47
C ALA A 108 -14.41 13.13 -9.96
N ARG A 109 -13.15 13.49 -10.17
CA ARG A 109 -12.08 12.56 -10.57
C ARG A 109 -10.89 12.77 -9.66
N LEU A 110 -10.30 11.67 -9.20
CA LEU A 110 -9.02 11.72 -8.49
C LEU A 110 -7.89 12.03 -9.49
N ASP A 111 -7.30 13.21 -9.36
CA ASP A 111 -6.23 13.68 -10.24
C ASP A 111 -4.86 13.29 -9.70
N GLN A 112 -4.64 13.47 -8.40
CA GLN A 112 -3.39 13.12 -7.72
C GLN A 112 -3.66 12.61 -6.30
N LEU A 113 -2.82 11.66 -5.88
CA LEU A 113 -2.67 11.26 -4.49
C LEU A 113 -1.28 11.67 -4.02
N VAL A 114 -1.23 12.59 -3.07
CA VAL A 114 0.02 13.20 -2.59
C VAL A 114 0.33 12.73 -1.19
N THR A 115 1.48 12.09 -1.00
CA THR A 115 1.98 11.73 0.32
C THR A 115 3.03 12.74 0.78
N VAL A 116 2.81 13.32 1.96
CA VAL A 116 3.77 14.23 2.59
C VAL A 116 4.69 13.43 3.50
N VAL A 117 5.97 13.34 3.13
CA VAL A 117 6.97 12.57 3.86
C VAL A 117 7.94 13.50 4.57
N ASP A 118 8.17 13.26 5.84
CA ASP A 118 9.16 13.97 6.63
C ASP A 118 10.54 13.34 6.47
N ALA A 119 11.45 14.04 5.80
CA ALA A 119 12.79 13.55 5.52
C ALA A 119 13.60 13.24 6.81
N ALA A 120 13.32 13.94 7.91
CA ALA A 120 14.07 13.76 9.14
C ALA A 120 13.68 12.50 9.93
N THR A 121 12.48 11.97 9.73
CA THR A 121 11.94 10.85 10.52
C THR A 121 11.58 9.60 9.71
N VAL A 122 11.39 9.71 8.39
CA VAL A 122 10.91 8.60 7.56
C VAL A 122 11.85 7.39 7.60
N TRP A 123 13.17 7.60 7.62
CA TRP A 123 14.16 6.52 7.65
C TRP A 123 14.01 5.62 8.89
N GLU A 124 13.82 6.23 10.05
CA GLU A 124 13.57 5.49 11.29
C GLU A 124 12.14 4.94 11.32
N GLY A 125 11.18 5.68 10.80
CA GLY A 125 9.77 5.26 10.76
C GLY A 125 9.55 3.98 9.96
N VAL A 126 10.10 3.86 8.75
CA VAL A 126 9.95 2.64 7.92
C VAL A 126 10.67 1.42 8.48
N ARG A 127 11.54 1.62 9.48
CA ARG A 127 12.27 0.57 10.19
C ARG A 127 11.72 0.28 11.58
N SER A 128 10.70 1.03 12.01
CA SER A 128 10.12 0.90 13.35
C SER A 128 9.17 -0.29 13.41
N ALA A 129 9.26 -1.03 14.52
CA ALA A 129 8.30 -2.04 14.91
C ALA A 129 7.24 -1.49 15.90
N ASP A 130 7.29 -0.19 16.21
CA ASP A 130 6.39 0.42 17.20
C ASP A 130 4.96 0.43 16.66
N ALA A 131 4.01 0.02 17.49
CA ALA A 131 2.60 0.21 17.21
C ALA A 131 2.26 1.72 17.20
N LEU A 132 1.27 2.10 16.38
CA LEU A 132 0.83 3.51 16.31
C LEU A 132 0.42 4.05 17.69
N GLY A 133 -0.22 3.21 18.51
CA GLY A 133 -0.60 3.56 19.89
C GLY A 133 0.58 3.92 20.79
N GLU A 134 1.72 3.26 20.66
CA GLU A 134 2.94 3.55 21.41
C GLU A 134 3.54 4.91 21.07
N ARG A 135 3.27 5.39 19.87
CA ARG A 135 3.67 6.72 19.39
C ARG A 135 2.62 7.81 19.66
N GLY A 136 1.51 7.47 20.32
CA GLY A 136 0.38 8.39 20.54
C GLY A 136 -0.33 8.79 19.25
N MET A 137 -0.26 7.95 18.22
CA MET A 137 -0.78 8.19 16.87
C MET A 137 -1.95 7.26 16.55
N SER A 138 -2.47 6.48 17.50
CA SER A 138 -3.53 5.50 17.19
C SER A 138 -4.87 6.17 16.89
N GLY A 139 -5.63 5.56 15.97
CA GLY A 139 -7.00 5.96 15.68
C GLY A 139 -8.02 5.50 16.74
N GLY A 140 -7.63 4.62 17.67
CA GLY A 140 -8.48 4.08 18.74
C GLY A 140 -7.73 3.03 19.56
N GLU A 141 -8.40 2.48 20.59
CA GLU A 141 -7.81 1.46 21.48
C GLU A 141 -7.50 0.14 20.75
N ASP A 142 -8.22 -0.16 19.67
CA ASP A 142 -8.08 -1.39 18.87
C ASP A 142 -7.14 -1.23 17.67
N ASP A 143 -6.50 -0.07 17.47
CA ASP A 143 -5.57 0.16 16.36
C ASP A 143 -4.24 -0.55 16.62
N THR A 144 -4.05 -1.70 16.01
CA THR A 144 -2.86 -2.56 16.13
C THR A 144 -1.84 -2.33 15.04
N ARG A 145 -2.07 -1.36 14.13
CA ARG A 145 -1.15 -1.08 13.01
C ARG A 145 0.20 -0.61 13.50
N VAL A 146 1.23 -0.98 12.75
CA VAL A 146 2.61 -0.60 12.99
C VAL A 146 2.99 0.61 12.14
N LEU A 147 3.82 1.51 12.70
CA LEU A 147 4.22 2.74 11.99
C LEU A 147 4.85 2.45 10.62
N SER A 148 5.70 1.43 10.52
CA SER A 148 6.35 1.08 9.25
C SER A 148 5.37 0.62 8.18
N GLU A 149 4.29 -0.05 8.55
CA GLU A 149 3.24 -0.49 7.60
C GLU A 149 2.53 0.70 6.99
N LEU A 150 2.04 1.61 7.85
CA LEU A 150 1.32 2.79 7.41
C LEU A 150 2.19 3.69 6.51
N LEU A 151 3.45 3.94 6.89
CA LEU A 151 4.36 4.75 6.10
C LEU A 151 4.68 4.11 4.74
N VAL A 152 4.93 2.81 4.72
CA VAL A 152 5.22 2.08 3.48
C VAL A 152 3.98 2.06 2.58
N GLU A 153 2.79 1.81 3.12
CA GLU A 153 1.53 1.85 2.37
C GLU A 153 1.30 3.22 1.72
N GLN A 154 1.42 4.30 2.48
CA GLN A 154 1.25 5.66 1.97
C GLN A 154 2.29 6.05 0.92
N ILE A 155 3.52 5.54 1.01
CA ILE A 155 4.56 5.78 0.00
C ILE A 155 4.32 4.94 -1.25
N GLU A 156 3.98 3.66 -1.11
CA GLU A 156 3.74 2.74 -2.23
C GLU A 156 2.55 3.15 -3.10
N HIS A 157 1.53 3.78 -2.52
CA HIS A 157 0.25 4.04 -3.17
C HIS A 157 -0.04 5.53 -3.38
N CYS A 158 0.97 6.32 -3.71
CA CYS A 158 0.80 7.71 -4.10
C CYS A 158 1.34 7.99 -5.51
N SER A 159 0.92 9.08 -6.09
CA SER A 159 1.41 9.54 -7.40
C SER A 159 2.51 10.60 -7.29
N LEU A 160 2.62 11.21 -6.12
CA LEU A 160 3.59 12.25 -5.83
C LEU A 160 3.98 12.21 -4.35
N ILE A 161 5.26 12.35 -4.07
CA ILE A 161 5.83 12.45 -2.74
C ILE A 161 6.36 13.87 -2.52
N ALA A 162 5.76 14.58 -1.57
CA ALA A 162 6.25 15.87 -1.12
C ALA A 162 7.22 15.67 0.06
N LEU A 163 8.52 15.67 -0.20
CA LEU A 163 9.55 15.46 0.80
C LEU A 163 9.80 16.76 1.59
N ASN A 164 9.24 16.80 2.79
CA ASN A 164 9.33 17.94 3.71
C ASN A 164 10.58 17.85 4.59
N ARG A 165 11.05 18.99 5.08
CA ARG A 165 12.23 19.13 5.97
C ARG A 165 13.51 18.48 5.41
N SER A 166 13.64 18.38 4.10
CA SER A 166 14.82 17.81 3.45
C SER A 166 16.10 18.64 3.68
N GLU A 167 15.96 19.90 4.04
CA GLU A 167 17.04 20.80 4.43
C GLU A 167 17.55 20.55 5.87
N ALA A 168 16.76 19.84 6.71
CA ALA A 168 17.13 19.54 8.08
C ALA A 168 18.08 18.33 8.21
N ILE A 169 18.35 17.63 7.12
CA ILE A 169 19.24 16.46 7.07
C ILE A 169 20.41 16.69 6.12
N ASP A 170 21.52 16.02 6.39
CA ASP A 170 22.70 16.10 5.51
C ASP A 170 22.47 15.46 4.13
N GLY A 171 23.41 15.70 3.20
CA GLY A 171 23.30 15.23 1.81
C GLY A 171 23.21 13.70 1.68
N ASN A 172 24.00 12.97 2.46
CA ASN A 172 24.00 11.50 2.41
C ASN A 172 22.70 10.91 2.95
N CYS A 173 22.18 11.45 4.06
CA CYS A 173 20.89 11.08 4.60
C CYS A 173 19.76 11.37 3.59
N ARG A 174 19.83 12.53 2.92
CA ARG A 174 18.84 12.90 1.91
C ARG A 174 18.86 11.96 0.71
N GLU A 175 20.04 11.63 0.21
CA GLU A 175 20.18 10.69 -0.90
C GLU A 175 19.63 9.31 -0.53
N ARG A 176 19.94 8.81 0.67
CA ARG A 176 19.42 7.55 1.18
C ARG A 176 17.90 7.55 1.28
N VAL A 177 17.30 8.63 1.78
CA VAL A 177 15.84 8.78 1.85
C VAL A 177 15.23 8.78 0.46
N ILE A 178 15.76 9.57 -0.48
CA ILE A 178 15.26 9.60 -1.87
C ILE A 178 15.38 8.22 -2.52
N THR A 179 16.46 7.50 -2.27
CA THR A 179 16.67 6.15 -2.78
C THR A 179 15.65 5.18 -2.20
N LEU A 180 15.36 5.24 -0.89
CA LEU A 180 14.30 4.47 -0.25
C LEU A 180 12.94 4.70 -0.94
N LEU A 181 12.57 5.97 -1.13
CA LEU A 181 11.30 6.34 -1.76
C LEU A 181 11.19 5.78 -3.18
N ARG A 182 12.28 5.82 -3.95
CA ARG A 182 12.32 5.25 -5.31
C ARG A 182 12.27 3.72 -5.34
N TYR A 183 12.77 3.03 -4.31
CA TYR A 183 12.61 1.59 -4.21
C TYR A 183 11.18 1.19 -3.83
N LEU A 184 10.54 1.94 -2.94
CA LEU A 184 9.16 1.67 -2.54
C LEU A 184 8.16 2.06 -3.64
N ASN A 185 8.36 3.22 -4.27
CA ASN A 185 7.50 3.73 -5.33
C ASN A 185 8.30 4.40 -6.45
N PRO A 186 8.72 3.65 -7.46
CA PRO A 186 9.51 4.18 -8.59
C PRO A 186 8.71 5.07 -9.55
N GLU A 187 7.38 5.05 -9.48
CA GLU A 187 6.52 5.87 -10.34
C GLU A 187 6.16 7.23 -9.73
N ALA A 188 6.26 7.35 -8.40
CA ALA A 188 5.97 8.61 -7.76
C ALA A 188 7.05 9.64 -8.06
N GLU A 189 6.60 10.84 -8.44
CA GLU A 189 7.50 11.99 -8.52
C GLU A 189 7.85 12.46 -7.10
N VAL A 190 9.15 12.61 -6.81
CA VAL A 190 9.62 13.11 -5.52
C VAL A 190 9.93 14.60 -5.65
N LEU A 191 9.18 15.44 -4.94
CA LEU A 191 9.38 16.89 -4.89
C LEU A 191 9.95 17.30 -3.52
N LEU A 192 10.99 18.14 -3.55
CA LEU A 192 11.48 18.75 -2.31
C LEU A 192 10.55 19.90 -1.92
N ALA A 193 9.96 19.84 -0.72
CA ALA A 193 9.04 20.88 -0.26
C ALA A 193 9.71 22.26 -0.08
N ALA A 194 11.04 22.31 0.02
CA ALA A 194 11.81 23.56 0.02
C ALA A 194 11.72 24.31 -1.32
N ASP A 195 11.44 23.61 -2.43
CA ASP A 195 11.25 24.21 -3.75
C ASP A 195 9.76 24.57 -3.97
N ARG A 196 9.29 25.57 -3.22
CA ARG A 196 7.88 25.92 -3.05
C ARG A 196 7.13 26.22 -4.34
N VAL A 197 7.76 26.97 -5.25
CA VAL A 197 7.12 27.43 -6.49
C VAL A 197 7.06 26.30 -7.52
N ALA A 198 8.15 25.58 -7.73
CA ALA A 198 8.17 24.43 -8.62
C ALA A 198 7.25 23.30 -8.13
N GLY A 199 7.19 23.10 -6.80
CA GLY A 199 6.31 22.12 -6.16
C GLY A 199 4.83 22.41 -6.43
N ALA A 200 4.38 23.65 -6.21
CA ALA A 200 3.01 24.05 -6.48
C ALA A 200 2.62 23.83 -7.95
N ALA A 201 3.43 24.31 -8.90
CA ALA A 201 3.17 24.14 -10.32
C ALA A 201 3.04 22.68 -10.76
N ARG A 202 3.85 21.77 -10.18
CA ARG A 202 3.82 20.33 -10.48
C ARG A 202 2.56 19.65 -9.93
N ILE A 203 2.15 20.01 -8.71
CA ILE A 203 0.95 19.44 -8.07
C ILE A 203 -0.30 19.92 -8.78
N LEU A 204 -0.29 21.13 -9.30
CA LEU A 204 -1.42 21.75 -9.98
C LEU A 204 -1.49 21.40 -11.48
N ALA A 205 -0.42 20.89 -12.05
CA ALA A 205 -0.41 20.52 -13.46
C ALA A 205 -1.46 19.45 -13.75
N PRO A 206 -2.37 19.67 -14.71
CA PRO A 206 -3.32 18.62 -15.12
C PRO A 206 -2.54 17.38 -15.56
N ARG A 207 -2.93 16.23 -15.05
CA ARG A 207 -2.38 14.96 -15.52
C ARG A 207 -3.37 14.29 -16.45
N ASP A 208 -2.88 13.96 -17.64
CA ASP A 208 -3.64 13.18 -18.62
C ASP A 208 -3.71 11.72 -18.15
N ARG A 209 -4.61 11.45 -17.20
CA ARG A 209 -4.81 10.08 -16.68
C ARG A 209 -6.07 9.50 -17.29
N ALA A 210 -5.94 8.23 -17.67
CA ALA A 210 -7.02 7.47 -18.30
C ALA A 210 -8.29 7.45 -17.44
N GLU A 211 -9.44 7.35 -18.08
CA GLU A 211 -10.79 7.27 -17.51
C GLU A 211 -11.01 6.05 -16.56
N HIS A 212 -9.96 5.28 -16.26
CA HIS A 212 -10.03 3.96 -15.61
C HIS A 212 -9.55 3.93 -14.15
N GLY A 213 -9.49 5.08 -13.49
CA GLY A 213 -9.00 5.16 -12.11
C GLY A 213 -7.48 5.24 -11.98
N ILE A 214 -6.99 5.33 -10.72
CA ILE A 214 -5.57 5.34 -10.41
C ILE A 214 -5.13 3.92 -10.09
N SER A 215 -4.16 3.43 -10.87
CA SER A 215 -3.45 2.18 -10.58
C SER A 215 -2.03 2.52 -10.12
N PHE A 216 -1.60 1.89 -9.04
CA PHE A 216 -0.25 2.02 -8.50
C PHE A 216 0.55 0.76 -8.80
N GLN A 217 1.81 0.93 -9.17
CA GLN A 217 2.76 -0.17 -9.32
C GLN A 217 3.95 0.05 -8.38
N PRO A 218 3.83 -0.38 -7.11
CA PRO A 218 4.89 -0.24 -6.14
C PRO A 218 6.13 -1.03 -6.54
N GLY A 219 7.27 -0.70 -5.96
CA GLY A 219 8.56 -1.26 -6.35
C GLY A 219 8.63 -2.79 -6.26
N TRP A 220 7.99 -3.38 -5.26
CA TRP A 220 7.91 -4.84 -5.14
C TRP A 220 7.17 -5.51 -6.31
N ALA A 221 6.08 -4.88 -6.80
CA ALA A 221 5.33 -5.41 -7.95
C ALA A 221 6.17 -5.33 -9.23
N LYS A 222 6.89 -4.22 -9.42
CA LYS A 222 7.83 -4.07 -10.56
C LYS A 222 8.98 -5.07 -10.51
N LEU A 223 9.50 -5.40 -9.33
CA LEU A 223 10.48 -6.47 -9.18
C LEU A 223 9.93 -7.81 -9.65
N ILE A 224 8.69 -8.14 -9.25
CA ILE A 224 8.01 -9.37 -9.70
C ILE A 224 7.84 -9.37 -11.23
N ASP A 225 7.46 -8.24 -11.82
CA ASP A 225 7.28 -8.14 -13.27
C ASP A 225 8.60 -8.07 -14.06
N GLY A 226 9.76 -8.02 -13.38
CA GLY A 226 11.08 -7.95 -14.01
C GLY A 226 11.34 -6.60 -14.68
N ASN A 227 10.78 -5.53 -14.13
CA ASN A 227 10.91 -4.18 -14.68
C ASN A 227 12.17 -3.48 -14.13
N ASP A 228 13.02 -2.96 -15.03
CA ASP A 228 14.29 -2.30 -14.73
C ASP A 228 14.15 -0.85 -14.23
N SER A 229 12.94 -0.39 -13.86
CA SER A 229 12.71 1.00 -13.43
C SER A 229 13.18 1.31 -12.00
N LEU A 230 13.63 0.29 -11.25
CA LEU A 230 14.17 0.47 -9.89
C LEU A 230 15.63 0.97 -9.95
N PRO A 231 16.09 1.66 -8.88
CA PRO A 231 17.50 1.98 -8.75
C PRO A 231 18.37 0.72 -8.82
N GLU A 232 19.57 0.85 -9.37
CA GLU A 232 20.53 -0.27 -9.39
C GLU A 232 20.90 -0.66 -7.96
N SER A 233 21.00 -1.97 -7.71
CA SER A 233 21.50 -2.48 -6.44
C SER A 233 22.92 -2.00 -6.20
N SER A 234 23.22 -1.66 -4.96
CA SER A 234 24.54 -1.20 -4.53
C SER A 234 25.08 -2.11 -3.41
N GLN A 235 26.22 -1.76 -2.84
CA GLN A 235 26.76 -2.49 -1.72
C GLN A 235 25.86 -2.42 -0.47
N GLU A 236 25.07 -1.35 -0.33
CA GLU A 236 24.16 -1.12 0.79
C GLU A 236 22.71 -1.55 0.47
N TRP A 237 22.28 -1.34 -0.77
CA TRP A 237 20.92 -1.65 -1.23
C TRP A 237 20.87 -2.97 -1.98
N SER A 238 19.94 -3.82 -1.60
CA SER A 238 19.71 -5.10 -2.25
C SER A 238 18.25 -5.27 -2.63
N THR A 239 18.02 -5.80 -3.84
CA THR A 239 16.68 -6.15 -4.33
C THR A 239 16.72 -7.52 -5.00
N GLY A 240 15.65 -8.27 -4.91
CA GLY A 240 15.53 -9.53 -5.63
C GLY A 240 14.18 -10.17 -5.44
N VAL A 241 13.94 -11.21 -6.24
CA VAL A 241 12.71 -11.98 -6.16
C VAL A 241 13.04 -13.45 -5.91
N PHE A 242 12.56 -13.97 -4.81
CA PHE A 242 12.58 -15.39 -4.55
C PHE A 242 11.50 -16.07 -5.39
N ARG A 243 11.88 -17.02 -6.25
CA ARG A 243 10.97 -17.80 -7.10
C ARG A 243 11.20 -19.29 -6.91
N ALA A 244 10.10 -20.02 -6.73
CA ALA A 244 10.11 -21.48 -6.73
C ALA A 244 8.72 -22.01 -7.07
N SER A 245 8.64 -23.18 -7.69
CA SER A 245 7.35 -23.84 -7.98
C SER A 245 6.93 -24.78 -6.84
N ARG A 246 7.87 -25.37 -6.10
CA ARG A 246 7.57 -26.28 -4.99
C ARG A 246 6.86 -25.58 -3.85
N PRO A 247 5.92 -26.26 -3.14
CA PRO A 247 5.27 -25.69 -1.96
C PRO A 247 6.26 -25.53 -0.81
N PHE A 248 5.96 -24.58 0.08
CA PHE A 248 6.62 -24.52 1.37
C PHE A 248 6.05 -25.59 2.31
N HIS A 249 6.93 -26.16 3.12
CA HIS A 249 6.54 -26.94 4.29
C HIS A 249 6.08 -25.96 5.39
N PRO A 250 4.85 -26.07 5.90
CA PRO A 250 4.29 -25.02 6.76
C PRO A 250 5.11 -24.79 8.03
N GLU A 251 5.50 -25.83 8.77
CA GLU A 251 6.31 -25.65 9.99
C GLU A 251 7.71 -25.10 9.71
N ARG A 252 8.35 -25.50 8.60
CA ARG A 252 9.70 -24.98 8.27
C ARG A 252 9.62 -23.50 7.90
N LEU A 253 8.60 -23.13 7.14
CA LEU A 253 8.38 -21.72 6.81
C LEU A 253 8.07 -20.92 8.07
N TRP A 254 7.18 -21.42 8.93
CA TRP A 254 6.83 -20.73 10.18
C TRP A 254 8.06 -20.42 11.04
N ARG A 255 8.92 -21.42 11.29
CA ARG A 255 10.17 -21.21 12.02
C ARG A 255 11.09 -20.19 11.33
N CYS A 256 11.14 -20.21 9.99
CA CYS A 256 11.95 -19.25 9.22
C CYS A 256 11.44 -17.81 9.36
N VAL A 257 10.12 -17.62 9.42
CA VAL A 257 9.54 -16.26 9.55
C VAL A 257 9.58 -15.75 11.00
N GLU A 258 9.67 -16.63 11.99
CA GLU A 258 9.90 -16.24 13.39
C GLU A 258 11.34 -15.76 13.66
N GLU A 259 12.29 -16.10 12.78
CA GLU A 259 13.66 -15.61 12.89
C GLU A 259 13.80 -14.16 12.42
N ASP A 260 14.83 -13.45 12.87
CA ASP A 260 15.13 -12.10 12.42
C ASP A 260 15.56 -12.06 10.95
N TRP A 261 15.09 -11.02 10.26
CA TRP A 261 15.42 -10.71 8.88
C TRP A 261 16.12 -9.34 8.80
N PRO A 262 17.39 -9.26 9.25
CA PRO A 262 18.07 -7.99 9.39
C PRO A 262 18.24 -7.31 8.03
N GLY A 263 17.99 -6.01 8.00
CA GLY A 263 18.13 -5.18 6.82
C GLY A 263 17.00 -5.27 5.80
N VAL A 264 16.06 -6.21 5.92
CA VAL A 264 14.87 -6.25 5.06
C VAL A 264 13.96 -5.09 5.42
N LEU A 265 13.66 -4.23 4.44
CA LEU A 265 12.76 -3.09 4.59
C LEU A 265 11.36 -3.41 4.08
N ARG A 266 11.28 -4.18 3.01
CA ARG A 266 10.03 -4.62 2.39
C ARG A 266 10.18 -6.01 1.81
N CYS A 267 9.25 -6.91 2.11
CA CYS A 267 9.08 -8.15 1.37
C CYS A 267 7.59 -8.36 1.12
N LYS A 268 7.21 -8.53 -0.15
CA LYS A 268 5.80 -8.72 -0.53
C LYS A 268 5.70 -9.66 -1.73
N GLY A 269 4.60 -10.40 -1.77
CA GLY A 269 4.31 -11.29 -2.88
C GLY A 269 3.36 -12.41 -2.49
N TYR A 270 3.45 -13.51 -3.22
CA TYR A 270 2.52 -14.63 -3.08
C TYR A 270 3.25 -15.93 -2.79
N PHE A 271 2.61 -16.80 -2.02
CA PHE A 271 3.14 -18.11 -1.70
C PHE A 271 2.03 -19.15 -1.53
N TRP A 272 2.43 -20.42 -1.49
CA TRP A 272 1.54 -21.52 -1.20
C TRP A 272 2.20 -22.54 -0.29
N LEU A 273 1.37 -23.21 0.49
CA LEU A 273 1.74 -24.19 1.48
C LEU A 273 1.34 -25.60 1.03
N ALA A 274 2.14 -26.58 1.39
CA ALA A 274 1.84 -27.98 1.11
C ALA A 274 0.55 -28.45 1.82
N SER A 275 0.29 -27.96 3.04
CA SER A 275 -0.92 -28.26 3.82
C SER A 275 -2.20 -27.73 3.20
N GLN A 276 -2.12 -26.64 2.44
CA GLN A 276 -3.26 -25.93 1.84
C GLN A 276 -3.01 -25.65 0.35
N PRO A 277 -2.87 -26.70 -0.51
CA PRO A 277 -2.34 -26.54 -1.87
C PRO A 277 -3.26 -25.74 -2.80
N ASP A 278 -4.55 -25.59 -2.46
CA ASP A 278 -5.52 -24.87 -3.27
C ASP A 278 -5.50 -23.36 -3.01
N ARG A 279 -4.97 -22.94 -1.86
CA ARG A 279 -4.99 -21.56 -1.40
C ARG A 279 -3.76 -20.78 -1.83
N CYS A 280 -4.00 -19.55 -2.29
CA CYS A 280 -2.97 -18.54 -2.53
C CYS A 280 -2.89 -17.63 -1.32
N PHE A 281 -1.70 -17.49 -0.75
CA PHE A 281 -1.45 -16.58 0.36
C PHE A 281 -0.66 -15.39 -0.11
N SER A 282 -0.97 -14.20 0.42
CA SER A 282 -0.10 -13.04 0.35
C SER A 282 0.89 -13.06 1.51
N TRP A 283 2.05 -12.52 1.27
CA TRP A 283 3.06 -12.20 2.26
C TRP A 283 3.27 -10.71 2.23
N GLU A 284 3.09 -10.07 3.36
CA GLU A 284 3.35 -8.65 3.53
C GLU A 284 4.26 -8.45 4.74
N GLN A 285 5.44 -7.88 4.49
CA GLN A 285 6.41 -7.61 5.53
C GLN A 285 7.03 -6.24 5.34
N THR A 286 7.10 -5.49 6.43
CA THR A 286 7.97 -4.32 6.61
C THR A 286 9.09 -4.67 7.59
N ALA A 287 9.93 -3.70 7.96
CA ALA A 287 11.03 -3.97 8.88
C ALA A 287 10.58 -4.47 10.27
N GLY A 288 9.37 -4.08 10.71
CA GLY A 288 8.87 -4.37 12.05
C GLY A 288 7.66 -5.29 12.13
N SER A 289 7.09 -5.67 11.00
CA SER A 289 5.81 -6.37 10.96
C SER A 289 5.76 -7.39 9.83
N ARG A 290 4.99 -8.47 10.04
CA ARG A 290 4.73 -9.51 9.04
C ARG A 290 3.28 -9.95 9.11
N HIS A 291 2.63 -9.95 7.94
CA HIS A 291 1.27 -10.43 7.78
C HIS A 291 1.20 -11.48 6.68
N PHE A 292 0.34 -12.45 6.90
CA PHE A 292 0.03 -13.52 5.95
C PHE A 292 -1.49 -13.60 5.84
N GLU A 293 -1.97 -13.50 4.61
CA GLU A 293 -3.41 -13.46 4.36
C GLU A 293 -3.77 -14.44 3.25
N TRP A 294 -4.89 -15.10 3.38
CA TRP A 294 -5.47 -15.86 2.30
C TRP A 294 -6.18 -14.92 1.32
N VAL A 295 -5.66 -14.84 0.09
CA VAL A 295 -6.16 -13.90 -0.93
C VAL A 295 -6.96 -14.57 -2.06
N GLY A 296 -7.21 -15.86 -1.97
CA GLY A 296 -7.99 -16.59 -2.94
C GLY A 296 -7.42 -17.98 -3.27
N HIS A 297 -7.89 -18.56 -4.37
CA HIS A 297 -7.46 -19.86 -4.85
C HIS A 297 -6.54 -19.71 -6.06
N TRP A 298 -5.59 -20.66 -6.20
CA TRP A 298 -4.83 -20.80 -7.42
C TRP A 298 -5.75 -21.24 -8.57
N TRP A 299 -5.48 -20.76 -9.77
CA TRP A 299 -6.33 -21.08 -10.94
C TRP A 299 -6.36 -22.57 -11.27
N VAL A 300 -5.31 -23.31 -10.96
CA VAL A 300 -5.30 -24.77 -11.09
C VAL A 300 -6.34 -25.46 -10.22
N ALA A 301 -6.72 -24.85 -9.11
CA ALA A 301 -7.75 -25.33 -8.17
C ALA A 301 -9.14 -24.73 -8.46
N THR A 302 -9.22 -23.77 -9.38
CA THR A 302 -10.46 -23.07 -9.73
C THR A 302 -11.07 -23.71 -10.99
N PRO A 303 -12.38 -24.03 -11.01
CA PRO A 303 -13.04 -24.57 -12.22
C PRO A 303 -12.89 -23.65 -13.42
N GLN A 304 -12.59 -24.21 -14.59
CA GLN A 304 -12.38 -23.41 -15.81
C GLN A 304 -13.52 -22.42 -16.17
N PRO A 305 -14.82 -22.72 -15.93
CA PRO A 305 -15.89 -21.76 -16.19
C PRO A 305 -15.81 -20.47 -15.37
N GLU A 306 -15.09 -20.50 -14.25
CA GLU A 306 -14.89 -19.34 -13.36
C GLU A 306 -13.63 -18.53 -13.75
N TRP A 307 -12.87 -18.98 -14.75
CA TRP A 307 -11.67 -18.28 -15.18
C TRP A 307 -12.04 -16.98 -15.90
N PRO A 308 -11.22 -15.91 -15.71
CA PRO A 308 -11.45 -14.66 -16.41
C PRO A 308 -11.36 -14.84 -17.93
N THR A 309 -12.17 -14.07 -18.65
CA THR A 309 -12.20 -14.10 -20.12
C THR A 309 -11.15 -13.21 -20.78
N ASN A 310 -10.45 -12.39 -19.99
CA ASN A 310 -9.42 -11.47 -20.50
C ASN A 310 -8.23 -12.24 -21.09
N GLU A 311 -8.02 -12.09 -22.40
CA GLU A 311 -6.97 -12.82 -23.13
C GLU A 311 -5.55 -12.47 -22.67
N ALA A 312 -5.29 -11.24 -22.26
CA ALA A 312 -3.97 -10.83 -21.78
C ALA A 312 -3.64 -11.52 -20.45
N PHE A 313 -4.63 -11.58 -19.55
CA PHE A 313 -4.53 -12.32 -18.30
C PHE A 313 -4.28 -13.81 -18.55
N LEU A 314 -5.08 -14.44 -19.42
CA LEU A 314 -4.93 -15.86 -19.74
C LEU A 314 -3.58 -16.18 -20.39
N ARG A 315 -3.04 -15.30 -21.22
CA ARG A 315 -1.68 -15.47 -21.79
C ARG A 315 -0.62 -15.41 -20.68
N ARG A 316 -0.73 -14.46 -19.73
CA ARG A 316 0.18 -14.35 -18.59
C ARG A 316 0.08 -15.60 -17.70
N LEU A 317 -1.12 -16.04 -17.37
CA LEU A 317 -1.37 -17.25 -16.59
C LEU A 317 -0.71 -18.48 -17.22
N LYS A 318 -0.92 -18.68 -18.52
CA LYS A 318 -0.33 -19.79 -19.28
C LYS A 318 1.19 -19.75 -19.34
N SER A 319 1.79 -18.55 -19.38
CA SER A 319 3.25 -18.42 -19.41
C SER A 319 3.92 -18.81 -18.09
N GLN A 320 3.18 -18.79 -16.98
CA GLN A 320 3.62 -19.16 -15.64
C GLN A 320 3.24 -20.60 -15.26
N TRP A 321 2.48 -21.28 -16.13
CA TRP A 321 1.94 -22.61 -15.84
C TRP A 321 2.99 -23.70 -15.93
N THR A 322 3.10 -24.51 -14.87
CA THR A 322 3.92 -25.72 -14.86
C THR A 322 3.04 -26.99 -14.95
N ILE A 323 3.60 -28.07 -15.50
CA ILE A 323 2.86 -29.35 -15.62
C ILE A 323 2.54 -29.94 -14.24
N GLU A 324 3.46 -29.77 -13.28
CA GLU A 324 3.39 -30.41 -11.98
C GLU A 324 2.48 -29.64 -10.99
N PHE A 325 2.51 -28.30 -11.04
CA PHE A 325 1.86 -27.46 -10.02
C PHE A 325 0.85 -26.47 -10.57
N GLY A 326 0.62 -26.44 -11.88
CA GLY A 326 -0.22 -25.41 -12.50
C GLY A 326 0.43 -24.02 -12.38
N ASP A 327 -0.35 -23.03 -11.93
CA ASP A 327 0.08 -21.65 -11.67
C ASP A 327 0.62 -21.42 -10.25
N ARG A 328 0.61 -22.46 -9.41
CA ARG A 328 1.11 -22.41 -8.03
C ARG A 328 2.61 -22.08 -8.01
N ARG A 329 2.98 -21.08 -7.25
CA ARG A 329 4.37 -20.65 -7.13
C ARG A 329 4.64 -19.87 -5.84
N GLN A 330 5.91 -19.81 -5.49
CA GLN A 330 6.46 -18.85 -4.55
C GLN A 330 7.00 -17.67 -5.36
N GLU A 331 6.58 -16.47 -5.07
CA GLU A 331 7.03 -15.28 -5.75
C GLU A 331 7.05 -14.12 -4.76
N LEU A 332 8.22 -13.90 -4.11
CA LEU A 332 8.41 -12.93 -3.05
C LEU A 332 9.47 -11.92 -3.46
N ALA A 333 9.08 -10.68 -3.66
CA ALA A 333 10.00 -9.57 -3.91
C ALA A 333 10.48 -8.99 -2.59
N CYS A 334 11.79 -8.82 -2.45
CA CYS A 334 12.40 -8.25 -1.26
C CYS A 334 13.26 -7.04 -1.61
N ILE A 335 13.14 -5.98 -0.81
CA ILE A 335 13.93 -4.76 -0.85
C ILE A 335 14.62 -4.62 0.50
N GLY A 336 15.91 -4.38 0.52
CA GLY A 336 16.69 -4.32 1.74
C GLY A 336 17.79 -3.26 1.71
N TYR A 337 18.21 -2.86 2.92
CA TYR A 337 19.37 -2.02 3.17
C TYR A 337 20.29 -2.73 4.16
N GLY A 338 21.48 -3.10 3.73
CA GLY A 338 22.38 -3.97 4.48
C GLY A 338 21.88 -5.41 4.64
N ALA A 339 20.89 -5.83 3.84
CA ALA A 339 20.35 -7.17 3.90
C ALA A 339 21.20 -8.15 3.08
N ASP A 340 21.51 -9.32 3.66
CA ASP A 340 22.10 -10.45 2.95
C ASP A 340 20.99 -11.26 2.26
N GLN A 341 20.65 -10.83 1.05
CA GLN A 341 19.59 -11.44 0.25
C GLN A 341 19.89 -12.88 -0.16
N GLU A 342 21.16 -13.22 -0.39
CA GLU A 342 21.57 -14.59 -0.76
C GLU A 342 21.29 -15.54 0.39
N THR A 343 21.71 -15.20 1.61
CA THR A 343 21.42 -15.96 2.81
C THR A 343 19.90 -16.06 3.07
N LEU A 344 19.16 -14.97 2.89
CA LEU A 344 17.72 -14.98 3.06
C LEU A 344 17.03 -15.95 2.09
N PHE A 345 17.36 -15.87 0.80
CA PHE A 345 16.78 -16.77 -0.20
C PHE A 345 17.22 -18.23 -0.02
N ALA A 346 18.45 -18.47 0.46
CA ALA A 346 18.89 -19.81 0.85
C ALA A 346 18.08 -20.37 2.04
N ARG A 347 17.67 -19.51 3.01
CA ARG A 347 16.79 -19.91 4.11
C ARG A 347 15.40 -20.29 3.59
N LEU A 348 14.77 -19.45 2.75
CA LEU A 348 13.49 -19.74 2.12
C LEU A 348 13.53 -21.02 1.29
N LYS A 349 14.61 -21.23 0.54
CA LYS A 349 14.78 -22.45 -0.26
C LYS A 349 14.79 -23.73 0.58
N ARG A 350 15.33 -23.68 1.79
CA ARG A 350 15.30 -24.82 2.74
C ARG A 350 13.90 -25.09 3.31
N CYS A 351 12.99 -24.13 3.23
CA CYS A 351 11.60 -24.31 3.64
C CYS A 351 10.75 -25.05 2.60
N LEU A 352 11.20 -25.13 1.35
CA LEU A 352 10.49 -25.87 0.29
C LEU A 352 10.48 -27.38 0.58
N LEU A 353 9.43 -28.07 0.12
CA LEU A 353 9.40 -29.54 0.21
C LEU A 353 10.61 -30.17 -0.46
N THR A 354 11.18 -31.16 0.20
CA THR A 354 12.19 -32.05 -0.37
C THR A 354 11.59 -32.96 -1.45
N THR A 355 12.43 -33.63 -2.22
CA THR A 355 11.96 -34.58 -3.24
C THR A 355 11.18 -35.73 -2.62
N ASP A 356 11.64 -36.25 -1.46
CA ASP A 356 10.98 -37.35 -0.78
C ASP A 356 9.59 -36.94 -0.26
N GLU A 357 9.46 -35.72 0.27
CA GLU A 357 8.18 -35.18 0.72
C GLU A 357 7.23 -34.93 -0.45
N LEU A 358 7.73 -34.47 -1.61
CA LEU A 358 6.92 -34.32 -2.82
C LEU A 358 6.34 -35.64 -3.29
N LEU A 359 7.09 -36.72 -3.21
CA LEU A 359 6.63 -38.07 -3.61
C LEU A 359 5.50 -38.61 -2.73
N LEU A 360 5.28 -38.05 -1.54
CA LEU A 360 4.15 -38.44 -0.68
C LEU A 360 2.77 -38.03 -1.27
N GLY A 361 2.75 -37.01 -2.13
CA GLY A 361 1.55 -36.51 -2.78
C GLY A 361 0.67 -35.59 -1.91
N GLU A 362 -0.25 -34.87 -2.55
CA GLU A 362 -1.09 -33.84 -1.93
C GLU A 362 -1.92 -34.34 -0.74
N GLU A 363 -2.42 -35.59 -0.77
CA GLU A 363 -3.17 -36.15 0.37
C GLU A 363 -2.33 -36.25 1.65
N ALA A 364 -1.05 -36.54 1.52
CA ALA A 364 -0.13 -36.60 2.66
C ALA A 364 0.29 -35.18 3.11
N TRP A 365 0.50 -34.25 2.16
CA TRP A 365 0.87 -32.88 2.48
C TRP A 365 -0.21 -32.16 3.29
N ARG A 366 -1.50 -32.38 2.98
CA ARG A 366 -2.65 -31.82 3.74
C ARG A 366 -2.67 -32.21 5.21
N ARG A 367 -1.87 -33.21 5.61
CA ARG A 367 -1.75 -33.67 7.01
C ARG A 367 -0.57 -33.05 7.74
N PHE A 368 0.25 -32.25 7.09
CA PHE A 368 1.33 -31.55 7.77
C PHE A 368 0.73 -30.58 8.81
N ALA A 369 1.39 -30.47 9.97
CA ALA A 369 1.03 -29.49 10.97
C ALA A 369 1.18 -28.07 10.36
N ASP A 370 0.14 -27.27 10.46
CA ASP A 370 0.05 -25.96 9.82
C ASP A 370 -0.16 -24.84 10.83
N PRO A 371 0.92 -24.15 11.24
CA PRO A 371 0.81 -23.00 12.13
C PRO A 371 0.08 -21.80 11.50
N PHE A 372 0.08 -21.68 10.16
CA PHE A 372 -0.57 -20.57 9.45
C PHE A 372 -2.09 -20.66 9.51
N GLU A 373 -2.66 -21.86 9.69
CA GLU A 373 -4.11 -22.03 9.79
C GLU A 373 -4.72 -21.23 10.97
N ARG A 374 -4.00 -21.15 12.08
CA ARG A 374 -4.42 -20.33 13.23
C ARG A 374 -4.22 -18.84 12.97
N ALA A 375 -3.10 -18.45 12.39
CA ALA A 375 -2.78 -17.06 12.11
C ALA A 375 -3.75 -16.43 11.09
N THR A 376 -4.23 -17.21 10.12
CA THR A 376 -5.19 -16.74 9.10
C THR A 376 -6.66 -16.79 9.59
N GLN A 377 -7.00 -17.64 10.54
CA GLN A 377 -8.34 -17.67 11.16
C GLN A 377 -8.55 -16.49 12.11
N GLU A 378 -7.52 -16.06 12.83
CA GLU A 378 -7.59 -14.89 13.71
C GLU A 378 -7.74 -13.58 12.92
N ALA A 379 -7.26 -13.51 11.70
CA ALA A 379 -7.49 -12.37 10.79
C ALA A 379 -8.91 -12.38 10.21
N GLY A 380 -9.44 -13.53 9.77
CA GLY A 380 -10.77 -13.65 9.18
C GLY A 380 -11.94 -13.55 10.18
N SER A 381 -11.73 -13.92 11.45
CA SER A 381 -12.77 -13.77 12.47
C SER A 381 -13.02 -12.34 12.90
N ARG A 382 -12.14 -11.41 12.54
CA ARG A 382 -12.35 -9.97 12.75
C ARG A 382 -13.23 -9.32 11.67
N GLU A 383 -13.36 -9.94 10.50
CA GLU A 383 -14.23 -9.46 9.41
C GLU A 383 -15.67 -10.01 9.52
N ASP A 384 -15.85 -11.24 10.01
CA ASP A 384 -17.17 -11.88 10.11
C ASP A 384 -18.01 -11.46 11.35
N GLU A 385 -17.42 -10.80 12.35
CA GLU A 385 -18.17 -10.27 13.52
C GLU A 385 -18.88 -8.93 13.25
N THR A 386 -18.76 -8.38 12.06
CA THR A 386 -19.33 -7.07 11.69
C THR A 386 -20.56 -7.14 10.77
N ASP A 387 -21.15 -8.31 10.55
CA ASP A 387 -22.40 -8.45 9.80
C ASP A 387 -23.57 -8.77 10.78
N PRO A 388 -24.29 -7.78 11.33
CA PRO A 388 -25.58 -8.00 11.98
C PRO A 388 -26.70 -7.88 10.94
N GLU A 389 -27.55 -8.90 10.90
CA GLU A 389 -28.83 -8.96 10.16
C GLU A 389 -29.61 -7.63 10.12
#